data_e94c3cc813563bc1b2e9a146793ddc3d
#
_entry.id   e94c3cc813563bc1b2e9a146793ddc3d
#
_cell.length_a   1.000
_cell.length_b   1.000
_cell.length_c   1.000
_cell.angle_alpha   90.00
_cell.angle_beta   90.00
_cell.angle_gamma   90.00
#
_symmetry.space_group_name_H-M   'P 1'
#
loop_
_entity.id
_entity.type
_entity.pdbx_description
1 polymer ?
#
loop_
_entity_poly.entity_id
_entity_poly.type
_entity_poly.pdbx_seq_one_letter_code
_entity_poly.pdbx_strand_id
1 'polypeptide(L)'
;MEIEEVEKMLFCKQSCLVCYCKGCNSYEVVQLGCNSRLCSSCGKRYTDQWADRLANKVDKKIVHRHFTFSLPIELREPIKQNRYLQKVISDSAYEAIREIFSHSLKREVIPGVIGVVHPFGKSLIFNPHVHCIVTEGGYE
;
A
#
# COMPACT_ATOMS: atom_id res chain seq x y z
N MET A 1 -12.14 17.06 -7.48
CA MET A 1 -10.75 17.46 -7.79
C MET A 1 -10.84 18.92 -8.16
N GLU A 2 -10.18 19.77 -7.41
CA GLU A 2 -10.25 21.21 -7.62
C GLU A 2 -9.38 21.60 -8.83
N ILE A 3 -9.82 22.61 -9.58
CA ILE A 3 -9.11 23.09 -10.79
C ILE A 3 -7.66 23.47 -10.46
N GLU A 4 -7.46 24.10 -9.30
CA GLU A 4 -6.14 24.49 -8.79
C GLU A 4 -5.17 23.30 -8.62
N GLU A 5 -5.67 22.13 -8.23
CA GLU A 5 -4.84 20.92 -8.09
C GLU A 5 -4.42 20.36 -9.46
N VAL A 6 -5.31 20.46 -10.46
CA VAL A 6 -5.00 20.06 -11.83
C VAL A 6 -3.96 20.99 -12.45
N GLU A 7 -4.05 22.28 -12.23
CA GLU A 7 -3.06 23.26 -12.71
C GLU A 7 -1.68 23.02 -12.08
N LYS A 8 -1.61 22.79 -10.77
CA LYS A 8 -0.36 22.40 -10.09
C LYS A 8 0.28 21.15 -10.67
N MET A 9 -0.52 20.17 -11.11
CA MET A 9 -0.01 18.96 -11.76
C MET A 9 0.52 19.23 -13.17
N LEU A 10 -0.21 19.99 -13.98
CA LEU A 10 0.15 20.29 -15.37
C LEU A 10 1.45 21.10 -15.46
N PHE A 11 1.69 21.97 -14.48
CA PHE A 11 2.87 22.83 -14.41
C PHE A 11 3.92 22.34 -13.39
N CYS A 12 3.86 21.07 -12.99
CA CYS A 12 4.82 20.51 -12.04
C CYS A 12 6.24 20.55 -12.61
N LYS A 13 7.00 21.58 -12.24
CA LYS A 13 8.42 21.66 -12.52
C LYS A 13 9.18 20.82 -11.48
N GLN A 14 9.89 19.81 -11.96
CA GLN A 14 10.82 19.09 -11.12
C GLN A 14 12.07 19.94 -10.92
N SER A 15 12.36 20.29 -9.68
CA SER A 15 13.56 20.98 -9.28
C SER A 15 14.16 20.24 -8.07
N CYS A 16 15.39 20.54 -7.74
CA CYS A 16 16.03 20.00 -6.54
C CYS A 16 16.69 21.11 -5.75
N LEU A 17 16.70 20.92 -4.43
CA LEU A 17 17.48 21.70 -3.50
C LEU A 17 18.65 20.83 -3.02
N VAL A 18 19.87 21.35 -3.15
CA VAL A 18 21.05 20.66 -2.64
C VAL A 18 21.41 21.30 -1.30
N CYS A 19 21.32 20.51 -0.23
CA CYS A 19 21.69 20.90 1.10
C CYS A 19 23.08 20.35 1.42
N TYR A 20 24.01 21.22 1.79
CA TYR A 20 25.36 20.82 2.17
C TYR A 20 25.56 20.97 3.68
N CYS A 21 26.04 19.92 4.33
CA CYS A 21 26.39 19.92 5.76
C CYS A 21 27.91 20.10 5.93
N LYS A 22 28.33 21.23 6.48
CA LYS A 22 29.75 21.50 6.76
C LYS A 22 30.34 20.60 7.86
N GLY A 23 29.49 20.10 8.78
CA GLY A 23 29.93 19.31 9.93
C GLY A 23 30.36 17.89 9.55
N CYS A 24 29.63 17.25 8.64
CA CYS A 24 29.93 15.89 8.15
C CYS A 24 30.48 15.86 6.72
N ASN A 25 30.67 17.00 6.09
CA ASN A 25 31.17 17.15 4.71
C ASN A 25 30.34 16.36 3.68
N SER A 26 29.02 16.26 3.92
CA SER A 26 28.08 15.56 3.03
C SER A 26 27.06 16.52 2.44
N TYR A 27 26.43 16.09 1.36
CA TYR A 27 25.30 16.80 0.76
C TYR A 27 24.10 15.88 0.63
N GLU A 28 22.91 16.46 0.69
CA GLU A 28 21.65 15.80 0.45
C GLU A 28 20.88 16.52 -0.65
N VAL A 29 20.28 15.78 -1.56
CA VAL A 29 19.48 16.32 -2.64
C VAL A 29 18.00 16.10 -2.34
N VAL A 30 17.30 17.20 -2.06
CA VAL A 30 15.87 17.21 -1.83
C VAL A 30 15.16 17.54 -3.13
N GLN A 31 14.38 16.60 -3.64
CA GLN A 31 13.58 16.82 -4.85
C GLN A 31 12.32 17.59 -4.52
N LEU A 32 12.10 18.69 -5.20
CA LEU A 32 10.88 19.50 -5.13
C LEU A 32 9.90 19.13 -6.23
N GLY A 33 8.62 19.33 -5.96
CA GLY A 33 7.54 19.07 -6.91
C GLY A 33 6.18 19.51 -6.33
N CYS A 34 5.08 19.27 -7.06
CA CYS A 34 3.74 19.62 -6.60
C CYS A 34 3.22 18.71 -5.47
N ASN A 35 3.90 17.61 -5.17
CA ASN A 35 3.54 16.60 -4.17
C ASN A 35 2.14 15.96 -4.36
N SER A 36 1.49 16.19 -5.49
CA SER A 36 0.22 15.55 -5.81
C SER A 36 0.44 14.08 -6.18
N ARG A 37 -0.40 13.20 -5.64
CA ARG A 37 -0.40 11.77 -5.99
C ARG A 37 -0.90 11.52 -7.42
N LEU A 38 -1.65 12.46 -7.98
CA LEU A 38 -2.17 12.40 -9.34
C LEU A 38 -1.11 12.84 -10.37
N CYS A 39 -0.10 13.58 -9.96
CA CYS A 39 1.03 13.92 -10.81
C CYS A 39 1.87 12.66 -11.10
N SER A 40 2.06 12.32 -12.37
CA SER A 40 2.78 11.11 -12.77
C SER A 40 4.19 11.04 -12.18
N SER A 41 4.91 12.16 -12.13
CA SER A 41 6.26 12.24 -11.60
C SER A 41 6.31 12.21 -10.06
N CYS A 42 5.48 13.01 -9.41
CA CYS A 42 5.43 13.05 -7.94
C CYS A 42 4.80 11.78 -7.37
N GLY A 43 3.75 11.26 -8.02
CA GLY A 43 3.10 10.00 -7.65
C GLY A 43 4.05 8.82 -7.77
N LYS A 44 4.81 8.73 -8.89
CA LYS A 44 5.83 7.69 -9.05
C LYS A 44 6.88 7.74 -7.94
N ARG A 45 7.46 8.91 -7.68
CA ARG A 45 8.44 9.10 -6.60
C ARG A 45 7.90 8.66 -5.24
N TYR A 46 6.67 9.04 -4.93
CA TYR A 46 6.01 8.62 -3.69
C TYR A 46 5.86 7.09 -3.60
N THR A 47 5.45 6.46 -4.71
CA THR A 47 5.30 5.01 -4.80
C THR A 47 6.64 4.29 -4.64
N ASP A 48 7.68 4.76 -5.32
CA ASP A 48 9.03 4.19 -5.25
C ASP A 48 9.57 4.27 -3.80
N GLN A 49 9.48 5.44 -3.16
CA GLN A 49 9.90 5.62 -1.77
C GLN A 49 9.11 4.75 -0.78
N TRP A 50 7.82 4.53 -1.06
CA TRP A 50 6.99 3.66 -0.24
C TRP A 50 7.40 2.19 -0.43
N ALA A 51 7.62 1.78 -1.67
CA ALA A 51 8.06 0.42 -2.01
C ALA A 51 9.42 0.09 -1.37
N ASP A 52 10.40 1.02 -1.43
CA ASP A 52 11.71 0.85 -0.80
C ASP A 52 11.59 0.71 0.72
N ARG A 53 10.78 1.57 1.37
CA ARG A 53 10.53 1.45 2.81
C ARG A 53 9.89 0.13 3.20
N LEU A 54 8.99 -0.37 2.38
CA LEU A 54 8.33 -1.65 2.60
C LEU A 54 9.30 -2.81 2.39
N ALA A 55 10.07 -2.80 1.30
CA ALA A 55 11.07 -3.82 0.98
C ALA A 55 12.13 -3.97 2.08
N ASN A 56 12.47 -2.86 2.75
CA ASN A 56 13.41 -2.87 3.88
C ASN A 56 12.81 -3.42 5.18
N LYS A 57 11.49 -3.51 5.29
CA LYS A 57 10.80 -4.11 6.46
C LYS A 57 10.53 -5.60 6.28
N VAL A 58 10.57 -6.09 5.06
CA VAL A 58 10.31 -7.50 4.75
C VAL A 58 11.59 -8.30 4.95
N ASP A 59 11.54 -9.33 5.82
CA ASP A 59 12.67 -10.25 5.98
C ASP A 59 12.78 -11.16 4.75
N LYS A 60 13.86 -10.97 3.99
CA LYS A 60 14.14 -11.73 2.76
C LYS A 60 14.46 -13.22 3.00
N LYS A 61 14.69 -13.62 4.26
CA LYS A 61 14.96 -15.02 4.64
C LYS A 61 13.67 -15.81 4.83
N ILE A 62 12.54 -15.13 5.01
CA ILE A 62 11.23 -15.75 5.22
C ILE A 62 10.53 -15.86 3.87
N VAL A 63 9.96 -17.03 3.61
CA VAL A 63 9.10 -17.21 2.42
C VAL A 63 7.81 -16.43 2.60
N HIS A 64 7.39 -15.73 1.55
CA HIS A 64 6.15 -14.98 1.51
C HIS A 64 5.19 -15.58 0.48
N ARG A 65 3.90 -15.59 0.82
CA ARG A 65 2.83 -16.06 -0.06
C ARG A 65 1.93 -14.89 -0.42
N HIS A 66 1.44 -14.90 -1.64
CA HIS A 66 0.47 -13.92 -2.11
C HIS A 66 -0.94 -14.51 -2.05
N PHE A 67 -1.84 -13.82 -1.35
CA PHE A 67 -3.27 -14.14 -1.27
C PHE A 67 -4.08 -12.99 -1.84
N THR A 68 -5.20 -13.34 -2.47
CA THR A 68 -6.17 -12.35 -2.94
C THR A 68 -7.55 -12.70 -2.37
N PHE A 69 -8.13 -11.77 -1.63
CA PHE A 69 -9.49 -11.87 -1.10
C PHE A 69 -10.41 -10.99 -1.93
N SER A 70 -11.39 -11.60 -2.58
CA SER A 70 -12.40 -10.89 -3.36
C SER A 70 -13.76 -11.02 -2.69
N LEU A 71 -14.59 -10.01 -2.90
CA LEU A 71 -15.93 -9.96 -2.33
C LEU A 71 -16.98 -10.51 -3.28
N PRO A 72 -18.00 -11.18 -2.73
CA PRO A 72 -19.23 -11.46 -3.45
C PRO A 72 -19.84 -10.21 -4.06
N ILE A 73 -20.51 -10.36 -5.19
CA ILE A 73 -21.06 -9.21 -5.92
C ILE A 73 -22.09 -8.42 -5.09
N GLU A 74 -22.82 -9.12 -4.23
CA GLU A 74 -23.86 -8.59 -3.36
C GLU A 74 -23.34 -7.58 -2.34
N LEU A 75 -22.07 -7.73 -1.91
CA LEU A 75 -21.43 -6.86 -0.94
C LEU A 75 -20.74 -5.64 -1.56
N ARG A 76 -20.64 -5.59 -2.89
CA ARG A 76 -19.89 -4.51 -3.57
C ARG A 76 -20.60 -3.17 -3.48
N GLU A 77 -21.92 -3.14 -3.68
CA GLU A 77 -22.68 -1.88 -3.66
C GLU A 77 -22.72 -1.22 -2.27
N PRO A 78 -22.99 -1.92 -1.15
CA PRO A 78 -22.86 -1.35 0.19
C PRO A 78 -21.46 -0.74 0.45
N ILE A 79 -20.40 -1.41 0.01
CA ILE A 79 -19.02 -0.93 0.22
C ILE A 79 -18.69 0.28 -0.65
N LYS A 80 -19.25 0.37 -1.84
CA LYS A 80 -19.11 1.53 -2.72
C LYS A 80 -19.75 2.79 -2.09
N GLN A 81 -20.89 2.62 -1.45
CA GLN A 81 -21.60 3.71 -0.77
C GLN A 81 -20.92 4.14 0.53
N ASN A 82 -20.23 3.21 1.21
CA ASN A 82 -19.56 3.50 2.48
C ASN A 82 -18.09 3.07 2.47
N ARG A 83 -17.21 4.04 2.26
CA ARG A 83 -15.75 3.82 2.18
C ARG A 83 -15.12 3.25 3.46
N TYR A 84 -15.73 3.44 4.62
CA TYR A 84 -15.25 2.86 5.88
C TYR A 84 -15.29 1.33 5.85
N LEU A 85 -16.21 0.74 5.09
CA LEU A 85 -16.30 -0.71 4.92
C LEU A 85 -15.08 -1.31 4.19
N GLN A 86 -14.29 -0.50 3.48
CA GLN A 86 -13.04 -0.97 2.89
C GLN A 86 -12.02 -1.40 3.96
N LYS A 87 -12.02 -0.75 5.12
CA LYS A 87 -11.19 -1.19 6.25
C LYS A 87 -11.64 -2.56 6.77
N VAL A 88 -12.95 -2.78 6.86
CA VAL A 88 -13.50 -4.07 7.31
C VAL A 88 -13.03 -5.21 6.41
N ILE A 89 -12.92 -5.00 5.09
CA ILE A 89 -12.40 -6.03 4.17
C ILE A 89 -10.97 -6.42 4.54
N SER A 90 -10.11 -5.42 4.80
CA SER A 90 -8.72 -5.68 5.19
C SER A 90 -8.62 -6.40 6.52
N ASP A 91 -9.42 -5.99 7.50
CA ASP A 91 -9.43 -6.58 8.83
C ASP A 91 -9.94 -8.03 8.75
N SER A 92 -11.02 -8.29 7.99
CA SER A 92 -11.53 -9.64 7.76
C SER A 92 -10.54 -10.55 7.03
N ALA A 93 -9.81 -10.01 6.06
CA ALA A 93 -8.78 -10.77 5.36
C ALA A 93 -7.64 -11.17 6.30
N TYR A 94 -7.21 -10.28 7.20
CA TYR A 94 -6.21 -10.57 8.22
C TYR A 94 -6.70 -11.63 9.21
N GLU A 95 -7.91 -11.51 9.73
CA GLU A 95 -8.48 -12.49 10.66
C GLU A 95 -8.61 -13.88 10.01
N ALA A 96 -9.07 -13.94 8.77
CA ALA A 96 -9.14 -15.21 8.04
C ALA A 96 -7.76 -15.86 7.87
N ILE A 97 -6.72 -15.08 7.58
CA ILE A 97 -5.34 -15.58 7.51
C ILE A 97 -4.91 -16.12 8.87
N ARG A 98 -5.12 -15.36 9.95
CA ARG A 98 -4.76 -15.74 11.32
C ARG A 98 -5.44 -17.05 11.74
N GLU A 99 -6.73 -17.19 11.48
CA GLU A 99 -7.49 -18.40 11.78
C GLU A 99 -6.97 -19.62 11.02
N ILE A 100 -6.71 -19.48 9.70
CA ILE A 100 -6.16 -20.57 8.88
C ILE A 100 -4.81 -21.03 9.42
N PHE A 101 -3.93 -20.10 9.77
CA PHE A 101 -2.62 -20.43 10.32
C PHE A 101 -2.73 -21.12 11.68
N SER A 102 -3.52 -20.56 12.58
CA SER A 102 -3.71 -21.13 13.92
C SER A 102 -4.33 -22.54 13.88
N HIS A 103 -5.29 -22.74 12.99
CA HIS A 103 -5.90 -24.05 12.77
C HIS A 103 -4.91 -25.07 12.17
N SER A 104 -4.14 -24.64 11.16
CA SER A 104 -3.20 -25.52 10.48
C SER A 104 -2.00 -25.90 11.37
N LEU A 105 -1.51 -24.97 12.17
CA LEU A 105 -0.38 -25.18 13.06
C LEU A 105 -0.78 -25.70 14.45
N LYS A 106 -2.08 -25.82 14.73
CA LYS A 106 -2.67 -26.23 16.03
C LYS A 106 -2.16 -25.40 17.21
N ARG A 107 -1.88 -24.12 16.99
CA ARG A 107 -1.42 -23.16 17.98
C ARG A 107 -1.74 -21.75 17.51
N GLU A 108 -1.84 -20.82 18.45
CA GLU A 108 -2.02 -19.43 18.09
C GLU A 108 -0.76 -18.85 17.46
N VAL A 109 -0.91 -18.23 16.28
CA VAL A 109 0.20 -17.68 15.52
C VAL A 109 -0.18 -16.33 14.95
N ILE A 110 0.71 -15.36 15.08
CA ILE A 110 0.58 -14.04 14.51
C ILE A 110 1.43 -13.96 13.22
N PRO A 111 0.80 -14.12 12.03
CA PRO A 111 1.50 -14.00 10.77
C PRO A 111 1.85 -12.54 10.46
N GLY A 112 2.97 -12.31 9.78
CA GLY A 112 3.27 -11.01 9.17
C GLY A 112 2.42 -10.84 7.91
N VAL A 113 1.62 -9.77 7.84
CA VAL A 113 0.73 -9.50 6.70
C VAL A 113 0.90 -8.08 6.21
N ILE A 114 1.06 -7.93 4.90
CA ILE A 114 0.98 -6.65 4.20
C ILE A 114 -0.23 -6.72 3.28
N GLY A 115 -1.28 -5.99 3.60
CA GLY A 115 -2.52 -5.94 2.84
C GLY A 115 -2.70 -4.63 2.07
N VAL A 116 -3.13 -4.72 0.82
CA VAL A 116 -3.46 -3.55 -0.02
C VAL A 116 -4.84 -3.73 -0.62
N VAL A 117 -5.74 -2.79 -0.34
CA VAL A 117 -7.08 -2.78 -0.93
C VAL A 117 -7.04 -2.18 -2.32
N HIS A 118 -7.52 -2.94 -3.30
CA HIS A 118 -7.75 -2.47 -4.65
C HIS A 118 -9.26 -2.31 -4.88
N PRO A 119 -9.77 -1.09 -5.08
CA PRO A 119 -11.22 -0.86 -5.24
C PRO A 119 -11.74 -1.22 -6.63
N PHE A 120 -10.86 -1.34 -7.63
CA PHE A 120 -11.24 -1.59 -9.01
C PHE A 120 -10.53 -2.81 -9.59
N GLY A 121 -11.25 -3.55 -10.42
CA GLY A 121 -10.69 -4.62 -11.23
C GLY A 121 -9.98 -4.09 -12.49
N LYS A 122 -9.43 -5.00 -13.29
CA LYS A 122 -8.69 -4.68 -14.54
C LYS A 122 -9.52 -3.88 -15.56
N SER A 123 -10.85 -4.06 -15.56
CA SER A 123 -11.80 -3.34 -16.42
C SER A 123 -12.27 -2.01 -15.83
N LEU A 124 -11.66 -1.52 -14.75
CA LEU A 124 -12.06 -0.33 -13.98
C LEU A 124 -13.50 -0.41 -13.39
N ILE A 125 -14.09 -1.58 -13.40
CA ILE A 125 -15.35 -1.83 -12.70
C ILE A 125 -15.06 -1.94 -11.20
N PHE A 126 -15.94 -1.37 -10.38
CA PHE A 126 -15.82 -1.44 -8.93
C PHE A 126 -15.88 -2.91 -8.47
N ASN A 127 -14.76 -3.40 -8.00
CA ASN A 127 -14.57 -4.77 -7.56
C ASN A 127 -13.54 -4.76 -6.41
N PRO A 128 -13.95 -4.36 -5.21
CA PRO A 128 -13.03 -4.26 -4.10
C PRO A 128 -12.48 -5.64 -3.72
N HIS A 129 -11.16 -5.70 -3.63
CA HIS A 129 -10.42 -6.90 -3.25
C HIS A 129 -9.14 -6.51 -2.53
N VAL A 130 -8.62 -7.43 -1.72
CA VAL A 130 -7.39 -7.21 -0.95
C VAL A 130 -6.32 -8.16 -1.46
N HIS A 131 -5.18 -7.60 -1.83
CA HIS A 131 -3.96 -8.35 -2.05
C HIS A 131 -3.16 -8.39 -0.76
N CYS A 132 -2.81 -9.59 -0.30
CA CYS A 132 -2.02 -9.79 0.89
C CYS A 132 -0.72 -10.50 0.55
N ILE A 133 0.41 -9.98 1.05
CA ILE A 133 1.67 -10.71 1.14
C ILE A 133 1.77 -11.19 2.58
N VAL A 134 1.92 -12.49 2.76
CA VAL A 134 1.86 -13.15 4.07
C VAL A 134 3.12 -13.96 4.30
N THR A 135 3.70 -13.88 5.49
CA THR A 135 4.84 -14.72 5.87
C THR A 135 4.42 -16.18 5.97
N GLU A 136 5.27 -17.10 5.56
CA GLU A 136 5.07 -18.54 5.79
C GLU A 136 5.48 -18.87 7.24
N GLY A 137 4.51 -18.76 8.17
CA GLY A 137 4.70 -18.82 9.61
C GLY A 137 4.49 -17.47 10.29
N GLY A 138 4.76 -17.42 11.59
CA GLY A 138 4.55 -16.22 12.40
C GLY A 138 5.17 -16.38 13.79
N TYR A 139 4.89 -15.41 14.66
CA TYR A 139 5.28 -15.43 16.06
C TYR A 139 4.16 -16.04 16.94
N GLU A 140 4.59 -16.65 18.05
CA GLU A 140 3.70 -17.05 19.16
C GLU A 140 3.52 -15.93 20.15
#